data_db43d7ad193e6b7ef39fe494ed52de07
#
_entry.id   db43d7ad193e6b7ef39fe494ed52de07
#
_cell.length_a   1.000
_cell.length_b   1.000
_cell.length_c   1.000
_cell.angle_alpha   90.00
_cell.angle_beta   90.00
_cell.angle_gamma   90.00
#
_symmetry.space_group_name_H-M   'P 1'
#
loop_
_entity.id
_entity.type
_entity.pdbx_description
1 polymer ?
#
loop_
_entity_poly.entity_id
_entity_poly.type
_entity_poly.pdbx_seq_one_letter_code
_entity_poly.pdbx_strand_id
1 'polypeptide(L)'
;MRRIGPESLLLIAGVALFVVLLGKHLSYPVLWQDEAETAMFATRVIEVGYPKVHGDRNVLYEFGSNIAVGVKESTDAYIGTTWGHFFYAVPGVLWARTATDVHQKTLRVRLPFAFAGALGILVWVLALLPTFRDRPRRARVFAGLFFLSAAVSISLLLHLREARYYPLLILVVGAIAWVHLRVRVFGAKRGAVWGVSLALLLTATFHIFFAAWFFLTALLGFDALAASWHARADSEERRRAWIGTAPLLASALLVAPALVFFETFAIAASFREHLGFTLGGYMANLGYFARHFWRYELLAPAIFCRTAVVAIAFVARGRGVELGDETARRTATQLAVFIAGYVALTCVNPLVYERYFVMLSPAVIGLFLIDSFTLVDAVRRLARGRARFAAGGAIAAIALLVVATSGSRVEAVRGRLLEISTPVRGPLDFAIARILEEVPEPAELVIATNYANHPFMFYLGSHVIVGTNLNNIVVERSLVPDVVIPRRRWPRGRSELRAFLARANYSSEQLPVRDLHFNQMPALTRSPSIPDVHRFETALPTDRAPALEIFWLEPAS
;
A
#
# COMPACT_ATOMS: atom_id res chain seq x y z
N MET A 1 -5.58 42.84 -8.45
CA MET A 1 -5.36 41.48 -7.88
C MET A 1 -6.72 40.81 -7.64
N ARG A 2 -7.03 39.70 -8.32
CA ARG A 2 -8.25 38.92 -8.01
C ARG A 2 -8.09 38.31 -6.61
N ARG A 3 -9.02 38.59 -5.68
CA ARG A 3 -9.03 37.97 -4.36
C ARG A 3 -9.12 36.44 -4.50
N ILE A 4 -8.23 35.73 -3.86
CA ILE A 4 -8.25 34.26 -3.80
C ILE A 4 -9.50 33.86 -3.03
N GLY A 5 -10.39 33.08 -3.66
CA GLY A 5 -11.62 32.61 -3.02
C GLY A 5 -11.33 31.50 -1.96
N PRO A 6 -12.24 31.30 -1.00
CA PRO A 6 -12.06 30.31 0.08
C PRO A 6 -11.86 28.88 -0.45
N GLU A 7 -12.45 28.54 -1.58
CA GLU A 7 -12.28 27.22 -2.22
C GLU A 7 -10.85 27.01 -2.75
N SER A 8 -10.18 28.09 -3.18
CA SER A 8 -8.78 28.01 -3.62
C SER A 8 -7.83 27.92 -2.43
N LEU A 9 -8.13 28.61 -1.33
CA LEU A 9 -7.37 28.49 -0.07
C LEU A 9 -7.48 27.07 0.48
N LEU A 10 -8.66 26.46 0.48
CA LEU A 10 -8.85 25.07 0.89
C LEU A 10 -8.03 24.09 0.03
N LEU A 11 -8.01 24.29 -1.29
CA LEU A 11 -7.18 23.47 -2.19
C LEU A 11 -5.70 23.61 -1.88
N ILE A 12 -5.20 24.85 -1.75
CA ILE A 12 -3.80 25.12 -1.44
C ILE A 12 -3.43 24.50 -0.08
N ALA A 13 -4.26 24.70 0.94
CA ALA A 13 -4.02 24.13 2.27
C ALA A 13 -4.04 22.60 2.27
N GLY A 14 -4.98 21.97 1.56
CA GLY A 14 -5.06 20.51 1.44
C GLY A 14 -3.83 19.92 0.74
N VAL A 15 -3.41 20.50 -0.39
CA VAL A 15 -2.21 20.09 -1.12
C VAL A 15 -0.96 20.30 -0.26
N ALA A 16 -0.81 21.47 0.36
CA ALA A 16 0.36 21.78 1.18
C ALA A 16 0.48 20.81 2.37
N LEU A 17 -0.63 20.58 3.11
CA LEU A 17 -0.63 19.63 4.21
C LEU A 17 -0.26 18.21 3.74
N PHE A 18 -0.85 17.75 2.63
CA PHE A 18 -0.56 16.44 2.07
C PHE A 18 0.93 16.30 1.71
N VAL A 19 1.50 17.26 0.99
CA VAL A 19 2.92 17.22 0.56
C VAL A 19 3.85 17.29 1.78
N VAL A 20 3.55 18.15 2.76
CA VAL A 20 4.35 18.26 3.99
C VAL A 20 4.34 16.94 4.76
N LEU A 21 3.17 16.34 5.00
CA LEU A 21 3.07 15.09 5.74
C LEU A 21 3.65 13.89 4.96
N LEU A 22 3.58 13.91 3.64
CA LEU A 22 4.21 12.89 2.81
C LEU A 22 5.74 12.95 2.89
N GLY A 23 6.33 14.16 2.85
CA GLY A 23 7.78 14.35 2.75
C GLY A 23 8.50 14.48 4.10
N LYS A 24 7.81 14.93 5.15
CA LYS A 24 8.45 15.20 6.44
C LYS A 24 9.02 13.93 7.08
N HIS A 25 10.29 13.98 7.49
CA HIS A 25 11.02 12.83 8.06
C HIS A 25 10.94 11.54 7.23
N LEU A 26 10.93 11.67 5.90
CA LEU A 26 10.92 10.53 4.98
C LEU A 26 12.15 9.63 5.12
N SER A 27 13.24 10.17 5.66
CA SER A 27 14.49 9.47 5.99
C SER A 27 14.40 8.55 7.21
N TYR A 28 13.36 8.68 8.03
CA TYR A 28 13.18 7.95 9.29
C TYR A 28 11.94 7.05 9.29
N PRO A 29 12.02 5.93 10.00
CA PRO A 29 13.23 5.19 10.39
C PRO A 29 13.96 4.62 9.17
N VAL A 30 15.09 3.93 9.35
CA VAL A 30 15.75 3.18 8.26
C VAL A 30 14.78 2.21 7.59
N LEU A 31 15.09 1.76 6.38
CA LEU A 31 14.24 0.82 5.64
C LEU A 31 13.96 -0.43 6.48
N TRP A 32 12.70 -0.79 6.59
CA TRP A 32 12.33 -2.06 7.22
C TRP A 32 12.49 -3.23 6.24
N GLN A 33 12.27 -4.46 6.71
CA GLN A 33 12.54 -5.70 5.98
C GLN A 33 12.10 -5.66 4.50
N ASP A 34 10.83 -5.35 4.21
CA ASP A 34 10.31 -5.39 2.84
C ASP A 34 10.82 -4.23 1.97
N GLU A 35 11.10 -3.05 2.53
CA GLU A 35 11.70 -1.94 1.80
C GLU A 35 13.17 -2.24 1.47
N ALA A 36 13.90 -2.77 2.44
CA ALA A 36 15.30 -3.16 2.25
C ALA A 36 15.42 -4.33 1.27
N GLU A 37 14.46 -5.26 1.24
CA GLU A 37 14.34 -6.29 0.19
C GLU A 37 14.24 -5.63 -1.20
N THR A 38 13.37 -4.63 -1.32
CA THR A 38 13.23 -3.88 -2.59
C THR A 38 14.55 -3.22 -3.00
N ALA A 39 15.27 -2.60 -2.05
CA ALA A 39 16.56 -1.97 -2.31
C ALA A 39 17.65 -2.99 -2.67
N MET A 40 17.68 -4.13 -2.00
CA MET A 40 18.64 -5.20 -2.28
C MET A 40 18.40 -5.86 -3.64
N PHE A 41 17.13 -6.17 -4.01
CA PHE A 41 16.86 -6.66 -5.35
C PHE A 41 17.13 -5.62 -6.43
N ALA A 42 16.92 -4.32 -6.17
CA ALA A 42 17.37 -3.26 -7.07
C ALA A 42 18.90 -3.23 -7.19
N THR A 43 19.64 -3.51 -6.12
CA THR A 43 21.11 -3.67 -6.17
C THR A 43 21.50 -4.83 -7.08
N ARG A 44 20.82 -5.98 -6.98
CA ARG A 44 21.04 -7.13 -7.89
C ARG A 44 20.72 -6.79 -9.35
N VAL A 45 19.64 -6.03 -9.59
CA VAL A 45 19.33 -5.53 -10.95
C VAL A 45 20.46 -4.69 -11.51
N ILE A 46 21.08 -3.82 -10.70
CA ILE A 46 22.23 -3.00 -11.12
C ILE A 46 23.45 -3.88 -11.44
N GLU A 47 23.70 -4.92 -10.68
CA GLU A 47 24.89 -5.77 -10.77
C GLU A 47 24.79 -6.80 -11.90
N VAL A 48 23.64 -7.46 -12.03
CA VAL A 48 23.48 -8.63 -12.93
C VAL A 48 22.30 -8.51 -13.91
N GLY A 49 21.55 -7.41 -13.88
CA GLY A 49 20.46 -7.13 -14.81
C GLY A 49 19.08 -7.66 -14.39
N TYR A 50 18.98 -8.45 -13.31
CA TYR A 50 17.71 -9.01 -12.81
C TYR A 50 17.77 -9.26 -11.29
N PRO A 51 16.63 -9.45 -10.60
CA PRO A 51 16.56 -9.78 -9.20
C PRO A 51 17.06 -11.20 -8.91
N LYS A 52 18.37 -11.38 -8.78
CA LYS A 52 19.03 -12.64 -8.43
C LYS A 52 18.90 -12.89 -6.93
N VAL A 53 18.53 -14.14 -6.55
CA VAL A 53 18.29 -14.53 -5.15
C VAL A 53 19.59 -14.75 -4.40
N HIS A 54 20.46 -15.64 -4.90
CA HIS A 54 21.73 -15.92 -4.28
C HIS A 54 22.80 -14.95 -4.76
N GLY A 55 23.39 -14.24 -3.83
CA GLY A 55 24.64 -13.53 -4.05
C GLY A 55 25.82 -14.37 -3.60
N ASP A 56 27.03 -13.83 -3.73
CA ASP A 56 28.24 -14.55 -3.29
C ASP A 56 28.22 -14.83 -1.79
N ARG A 57 27.63 -13.94 -1.00
CA ARG A 57 27.60 -14.00 0.47
C ARG A 57 26.20 -13.97 1.09
N ASN A 58 25.16 -13.55 0.36
CA ASN A 58 23.83 -13.27 0.89
C ASN A 58 22.73 -13.93 0.06
N VAL A 59 21.76 -14.53 0.73
CA VAL A 59 20.49 -14.95 0.13
C VAL A 59 19.42 -13.90 0.41
N LEU A 60 18.84 -13.32 -0.62
CA LEU A 60 17.82 -12.26 -0.44
C LEU A 60 16.44 -12.83 -0.15
N TYR A 61 16.16 -14.00 -0.67
CA TYR A 61 14.85 -14.60 -0.50
C TYR A 61 14.92 -16.12 -0.69
N GLU A 62 14.49 -16.85 0.33
CA GLU A 62 14.26 -18.29 0.27
C GLU A 62 13.15 -18.63 1.26
N PHE A 63 12.09 -19.27 0.80
CA PHE A 63 11.14 -19.89 1.71
C PHE A 63 11.74 -21.20 2.22
N GLY A 64 11.64 -21.43 3.53
CA GLY A 64 12.07 -22.70 4.14
C GLY A 64 11.41 -23.89 3.43
N SER A 65 11.98 -25.06 3.64
CA SER A 65 11.85 -26.33 2.90
C SER A 65 10.46 -26.77 2.39
N ASN A 66 9.38 -26.19 2.92
CA ASN A 66 8.01 -26.57 2.57
C ASN A 66 7.32 -25.63 1.57
N ILE A 67 7.90 -24.46 1.28
CA ILE A 67 7.39 -23.51 0.29
C ILE A 67 8.59 -23.00 -0.52
N ALA A 68 9.05 -23.78 -1.46
CA ALA A 68 10.09 -23.38 -2.41
C ALA A 68 9.55 -22.40 -3.48
N VAL A 69 8.79 -21.40 -3.04
CA VAL A 69 8.29 -20.35 -3.91
C VAL A 69 9.13 -19.10 -3.73
N GLY A 70 9.64 -18.58 -4.79
CA GLY A 70 10.42 -17.35 -4.80
C GLY A 70 11.74 -17.46 -5.55
N VAL A 71 12.20 -18.69 -5.87
CA VAL A 71 13.42 -18.93 -6.63
C VAL A 71 13.11 -19.77 -7.87
N LYS A 72 13.52 -19.28 -9.05
CA LYS A 72 13.52 -20.06 -10.28
C LYS A 72 14.88 -20.74 -10.42
N GLU A 73 14.94 -22.04 -10.14
CA GLU A 73 16.20 -22.80 -10.08
C GLU A 73 17.07 -22.65 -11.33
N SER A 74 16.46 -22.63 -12.53
CA SER A 74 17.19 -22.53 -13.78
C SER A 74 17.95 -21.22 -14.00
N THR A 75 17.57 -20.14 -13.32
CA THR A 75 18.12 -18.80 -13.52
C THR A 75 18.52 -18.10 -12.23
N ASP A 76 18.24 -18.72 -11.08
CA ASP A 76 18.41 -18.11 -9.76
C ASP A 76 17.66 -16.78 -9.60
N ALA A 77 16.58 -16.60 -10.37
CA ALA A 77 15.80 -15.39 -10.36
C ALA A 77 14.70 -15.44 -9.30
N TYR A 78 14.44 -14.31 -8.66
CA TYR A 78 13.31 -14.17 -7.74
C TYR A 78 11.99 -14.14 -8.52
N ILE A 79 11.07 -15.03 -8.17
CA ILE A 79 9.75 -15.15 -8.81
C ILE A 79 8.58 -15.02 -7.82
N GLY A 80 8.84 -14.84 -6.53
CA GLY A 80 7.79 -14.70 -5.50
C GLY A 80 6.91 -13.46 -5.67
N THR A 81 7.40 -12.45 -6.40
CA THR A 81 6.61 -11.30 -6.90
C THR A 81 7.17 -10.82 -8.23
N THR A 82 6.43 -9.95 -8.91
CA THR A 82 6.88 -9.34 -10.16
C THR A 82 7.85 -8.18 -9.91
N TRP A 83 8.68 -7.84 -10.90
CA TRP A 83 9.90 -7.06 -10.72
C TRP A 83 9.77 -5.55 -10.91
N GLY A 84 8.59 -5.05 -11.31
CA GLY A 84 8.41 -3.65 -11.69
C GLY A 84 8.89 -2.66 -10.63
N HIS A 85 8.63 -2.92 -9.36
CA HIS A 85 9.05 -2.05 -8.27
C HIS A 85 10.55 -2.14 -7.96
N PHE A 86 11.22 -3.28 -8.22
CA PHE A 86 12.68 -3.41 -8.09
C PHE A 86 13.39 -2.57 -9.15
N PHE A 87 12.96 -2.66 -10.41
CA PHE A 87 13.49 -1.80 -11.47
C PHE A 87 13.21 -0.31 -11.21
N TYR A 88 12.03 0.00 -10.68
CA TYR A 88 11.70 1.38 -10.30
C TYR A 88 12.58 1.90 -9.15
N ALA A 89 13.04 1.04 -8.26
CA ALA A 89 13.93 1.42 -7.16
C ALA A 89 15.37 1.72 -7.61
N VAL A 90 15.81 1.23 -8.78
CA VAL A 90 17.19 1.38 -9.29
C VAL A 90 17.72 2.82 -9.23
N PRO A 91 17.02 3.85 -9.74
CA PRO A 91 17.52 5.23 -9.65
C PRO A 91 17.74 5.69 -8.21
N GLY A 92 16.84 5.34 -7.30
CA GLY A 92 16.93 5.67 -5.87
C GLY A 92 18.13 4.98 -5.20
N VAL A 93 18.38 3.72 -5.53
CA VAL A 93 19.50 2.92 -5.00
C VAL A 93 20.83 3.43 -5.56
N LEU A 94 20.93 3.73 -6.85
CA LEU A 94 22.12 4.36 -7.44
C LEU A 94 22.44 5.69 -6.75
N TRP A 95 21.43 6.49 -6.50
CA TRP A 95 21.60 7.74 -5.76
C TRP A 95 22.01 7.48 -4.30
N ALA A 96 21.44 6.47 -3.65
CA ALA A 96 21.77 6.10 -2.27
C ALA A 96 23.25 5.68 -2.10
N ARG A 97 23.89 5.09 -3.14
CA ARG A 97 25.32 4.71 -3.11
C ARG A 97 26.25 5.91 -2.89
N THR A 98 25.83 7.14 -3.23
CA THR A 98 26.62 8.36 -3.02
C THR A 98 26.45 8.98 -1.63
N ALA A 99 25.63 8.38 -0.76
CA ALA A 99 25.42 8.87 0.61
C ALA A 99 26.28 8.09 1.60
N THR A 100 26.85 8.79 2.58
CA THR A 100 27.59 8.21 3.69
C THR A 100 26.69 7.90 4.88
N ASP A 101 25.67 8.74 5.09
CA ASP A 101 24.71 8.59 6.19
C ASP A 101 23.56 7.65 5.84
N VAL A 102 23.18 6.77 6.76
CA VAL A 102 22.13 5.76 6.59
C VAL A 102 20.73 6.37 6.37
N HIS A 103 20.45 7.50 7.00
CA HIS A 103 19.18 8.18 6.82
C HIS A 103 19.10 8.91 5.47
N GLN A 104 20.22 9.42 4.98
CA GLN A 104 20.28 9.92 3.60
C GLN A 104 20.11 8.80 2.57
N LYS A 105 20.72 7.63 2.79
CA LYS A 105 20.46 6.45 1.95
C LYS A 105 18.97 6.12 1.92
N THR A 106 18.33 6.07 3.09
CA THR A 106 16.89 5.82 3.25
C THR A 106 16.04 6.83 2.46
N LEU A 107 16.32 8.14 2.64
CA LEU A 107 15.61 9.21 1.92
C LEU A 107 15.69 9.01 0.40
N ARG A 108 16.88 8.74 -0.11
CA ARG A 108 17.13 8.62 -1.56
C ARG A 108 16.42 7.41 -2.17
N VAL A 109 16.28 6.32 -1.42
CA VAL A 109 15.51 5.15 -1.86
C VAL A 109 14.01 5.42 -1.83
N ARG A 110 13.49 6.08 -0.77
CA ARG A 110 12.04 6.34 -0.62
C ARG A 110 11.52 7.46 -1.50
N LEU A 111 12.32 8.48 -1.80
CA LEU A 111 11.87 9.69 -2.49
C LEU A 111 11.20 9.43 -3.85
N PRO A 112 11.72 8.57 -4.75
CA PRO A 112 11.03 8.21 -5.99
C PRO A 112 9.66 7.60 -5.75
N PHE A 113 9.51 6.74 -4.76
CA PHE A 113 8.23 6.11 -4.41
C PHE A 113 7.23 7.12 -3.84
N ALA A 114 7.66 7.99 -2.93
CA ALA A 114 6.82 9.07 -2.40
C ALA A 114 6.34 10.01 -3.52
N PHE A 115 7.21 10.31 -4.49
CA PHE A 115 6.83 11.09 -5.67
C PHE A 115 5.77 10.36 -6.52
N ALA A 116 5.96 9.07 -6.82
CA ALA A 116 4.96 8.27 -7.51
C ALA A 116 3.63 8.23 -6.75
N GLY A 117 3.69 8.12 -5.42
CA GLY A 117 2.52 8.19 -4.55
C GLY A 117 1.77 9.52 -4.63
N ALA A 118 2.51 10.64 -4.56
CA ALA A 118 1.94 11.98 -4.74
C ALA A 118 1.25 12.14 -6.11
N LEU A 119 1.94 11.69 -7.15
CA LEU A 119 1.39 11.69 -8.51
C LEU A 119 0.14 10.79 -8.61
N GLY A 120 0.14 9.65 -7.92
CA GLY A 120 -1.01 8.75 -7.85
C GLY A 120 -2.25 9.44 -7.26
N ILE A 121 -2.11 10.16 -6.17
CA ILE A 121 -3.22 10.94 -5.57
C ILE A 121 -3.68 12.05 -6.52
N LEU A 122 -2.76 12.74 -7.18
CA LEU A 122 -3.11 13.74 -8.20
C LEU A 122 -3.90 13.10 -9.35
N VAL A 123 -3.49 11.95 -9.86
CA VAL A 123 -4.18 11.23 -10.93
C VAL A 123 -5.58 10.81 -10.50
N TRP A 124 -5.78 10.34 -9.27
CA TRP A 124 -7.11 10.06 -8.73
C TRP A 124 -8.00 11.30 -8.68
N VAL A 125 -7.47 12.44 -8.21
CA VAL A 125 -8.22 13.71 -8.24
C VAL A 125 -8.61 14.06 -9.67
N LEU A 126 -7.66 14.02 -10.62
CA LEU A 126 -7.91 14.34 -12.04
C LEU A 126 -8.91 13.38 -12.69
N ALA A 127 -8.93 12.10 -12.28
CA ALA A 127 -9.90 11.11 -12.74
C ALA A 127 -11.34 11.48 -12.34
N LEU A 128 -11.51 12.03 -11.13
CA LEU A 128 -12.82 12.32 -10.55
C LEU A 128 -13.31 13.77 -10.80
N LEU A 129 -12.40 14.72 -11.07
CA LEU A 129 -12.76 16.13 -11.32
C LEU A 129 -13.82 16.34 -12.41
N PRO A 130 -13.85 15.58 -13.54
CA PRO A 130 -14.88 15.75 -14.57
C PRO A 130 -16.31 15.55 -14.08
N THR A 131 -16.50 14.89 -12.94
CA THR A 131 -17.80 14.82 -12.24
C THR A 131 -18.36 16.21 -11.89
N PHE A 132 -17.50 17.22 -11.78
CA PHE A 132 -17.86 18.58 -11.38
C PHE A 132 -17.52 19.63 -12.46
N ARG A 133 -17.38 19.22 -13.74
CA ARG A 133 -16.91 20.09 -14.82
C ARG A 133 -17.66 21.42 -14.95
N ASP A 134 -18.99 21.38 -14.74
CA ASP A 134 -19.86 22.56 -14.87
C ASP A 134 -19.92 23.41 -13.58
N ARG A 135 -19.14 23.04 -12.56
CA ARG A 135 -19.16 23.66 -11.22
C ARG A 135 -17.73 23.86 -10.68
N PRO A 136 -16.95 24.79 -11.26
CA PRO A 136 -15.52 24.95 -10.98
C PRO A 136 -15.18 25.25 -9.53
N ARG A 137 -16.04 25.95 -8.78
CA ARG A 137 -15.87 26.17 -7.34
C ARG A 137 -15.98 24.85 -6.57
N ARG A 138 -16.98 24.02 -6.93
CA ARG A 138 -17.15 22.70 -6.29
C ARG A 138 -15.99 21.76 -6.62
N ALA A 139 -15.48 21.81 -7.85
CA ALA A 139 -14.30 21.04 -8.25
C ALA A 139 -13.08 21.39 -7.37
N ARG A 140 -12.85 22.68 -7.07
CA ARG A 140 -11.77 23.10 -6.16
C ARG A 140 -11.99 22.63 -4.72
N VAL A 141 -13.22 22.74 -4.20
CA VAL A 141 -13.57 22.25 -2.86
C VAL A 141 -13.39 20.73 -2.79
N PHE A 142 -13.85 19.98 -3.80
CA PHE A 142 -13.66 18.55 -3.90
C PHE A 142 -12.17 18.19 -3.85
N ALA A 143 -11.35 18.81 -4.70
CA ALA A 143 -9.92 18.52 -4.75
C ALA A 143 -9.23 18.86 -3.42
N GLY A 144 -9.54 20.00 -2.79
CA GLY A 144 -9.01 20.39 -1.49
C GLY A 144 -9.35 19.37 -0.38
N LEU A 145 -10.64 18.98 -0.30
CA LEU A 145 -11.08 17.96 0.65
C LEU A 145 -10.49 16.58 0.36
N PHE A 146 -10.27 16.23 -0.92
CA PHE A 146 -9.63 14.97 -1.28
C PHE A 146 -8.19 14.91 -0.78
N PHE A 147 -7.37 15.93 -1.06
CA PHE A 147 -6.00 16.02 -0.55
C PHE A 147 -5.96 16.04 0.98
N LEU A 148 -6.85 16.78 1.63
CA LEU A 148 -6.95 16.80 3.08
C LEU A 148 -7.30 15.41 3.64
N SER A 149 -8.27 14.71 3.04
CA SER A 149 -8.62 13.35 3.43
C SER A 149 -7.48 12.37 3.21
N ALA A 150 -6.74 12.48 2.10
CA ALA A 150 -5.56 11.67 1.85
C ALA A 150 -4.44 11.94 2.86
N ALA A 151 -4.25 13.21 3.28
CA ALA A 151 -3.27 13.61 4.28
C ALA A 151 -3.54 13.03 5.67
N VAL A 152 -4.82 12.81 6.02
CA VAL A 152 -5.22 12.24 7.32
C VAL A 152 -5.60 10.76 7.25
N SER A 153 -5.55 10.14 6.07
CA SER A 153 -5.68 8.69 5.92
C SER A 153 -4.38 8.03 6.34
N ILE A 154 -4.44 7.22 7.40
CA ILE A 154 -3.26 6.66 8.05
C ILE A 154 -2.58 5.64 7.15
N SER A 155 -3.35 4.67 6.68
CA SER A 155 -2.82 3.61 5.81
C SER A 155 -2.30 4.18 4.49
N LEU A 156 -3.08 5.06 3.86
CA LEU A 156 -2.70 5.65 2.58
C LEU A 156 -1.40 6.44 2.70
N LEU A 157 -1.34 7.43 3.61
CA LEU A 157 -0.16 8.29 3.74
C LEU A 157 1.10 7.48 4.04
N LEU A 158 0.97 6.44 4.86
CA LEU A 158 2.07 5.57 5.21
C LEU A 158 2.62 4.81 4.01
N HIS A 159 1.76 4.06 3.33
CA HIS A 159 2.18 3.24 2.20
C HIS A 159 2.58 4.06 0.95
N LEU A 160 2.19 5.34 0.87
CA LEU A 160 2.73 6.27 -0.12
C LEU A 160 4.20 6.64 0.13
N ARG A 161 4.71 6.43 1.34
CA ARG A 161 6.09 6.76 1.76
C ARG A 161 7.05 5.58 1.66
N GLU A 162 6.54 4.38 1.49
CA GLU A 162 7.34 3.16 1.49
C GLU A 162 7.99 2.88 0.13
N ALA A 163 9.23 2.42 0.18
CA ALA A 163 9.95 1.92 -1.00
C ALA A 163 9.45 0.51 -1.39
N ARG A 164 8.16 0.42 -1.70
CA ARG A 164 7.44 -0.81 -2.04
C ARG A 164 6.52 -0.55 -3.25
N TYR A 165 5.86 -1.57 -3.74
CA TYR A 165 4.98 -1.46 -4.91
C TYR A 165 3.70 -0.62 -4.68
N TYR A 166 3.33 -0.28 -3.43
CA TYR A 166 2.07 0.42 -3.13
C TYR A 166 1.93 1.80 -3.80
N PRO A 167 2.93 2.70 -3.76
CA PRO A 167 2.83 4.00 -4.42
C PRO A 167 2.62 3.88 -5.93
N LEU A 168 3.33 2.94 -6.57
CA LEU A 168 3.21 2.66 -7.99
C LEU A 168 1.84 2.10 -8.33
N LEU A 169 1.34 1.21 -7.49
CA LEU A 169 0.02 0.61 -7.68
C LEU A 169 -1.10 1.65 -7.56
N ILE A 170 -1.03 2.55 -6.57
CA ILE A 170 -1.99 3.65 -6.42
C ILE A 170 -1.98 4.56 -7.66
N LEU A 171 -0.81 4.86 -8.21
CA LEU A 171 -0.65 5.64 -9.43
C LEU A 171 -1.30 4.94 -10.63
N VAL A 172 -0.97 3.68 -10.87
CA VAL A 172 -1.45 2.94 -12.04
C VAL A 172 -2.95 2.63 -11.92
N VAL A 173 -3.45 2.28 -10.73
CA VAL A 173 -4.89 2.07 -10.49
C VAL A 173 -5.66 3.38 -10.67
N GLY A 174 -5.10 4.51 -10.22
CA GLY A 174 -5.66 5.84 -10.50
C GLY A 174 -5.76 6.14 -12.00
N ALA A 175 -4.72 5.80 -12.77
CA ALA A 175 -4.71 5.95 -14.22
C ALA A 175 -5.72 5.00 -14.90
N ILE A 176 -5.85 3.76 -14.45
CA ILE A 176 -6.88 2.82 -14.90
C ILE A 176 -8.28 3.38 -14.62
N ALA A 177 -8.51 3.88 -13.41
CA ALA A 177 -9.78 4.51 -13.05
C ALA A 177 -10.07 5.72 -13.93
N TRP A 178 -9.05 6.55 -14.22
CA TRP A 178 -9.20 7.69 -15.13
C TRP A 178 -9.62 7.25 -16.53
N VAL A 179 -8.93 6.29 -17.14
CA VAL A 179 -9.25 5.74 -18.47
C VAL A 179 -10.65 5.12 -18.46
N HIS A 180 -10.96 4.29 -17.48
CA HIS A 180 -12.25 3.61 -17.36
C HIS A 180 -13.41 4.59 -17.24
N LEU A 181 -13.32 5.58 -16.33
CA LEU A 181 -14.36 6.61 -16.16
C LEU A 181 -14.53 7.47 -17.41
N ARG A 182 -13.44 7.81 -18.13
CA ARG A 182 -13.52 8.53 -19.40
C ARG A 182 -14.38 7.82 -20.42
N VAL A 183 -14.25 6.51 -20.52
CA VAL A 183 -15.02 5.70 -21.48
C VAL A 183 -16.44 5.44 -20.99
N ARG A 184 -16.59 5.01 -19.74
CA ARG A 184 -17.84 4.48 -19.20
C ARG A 184 -18.81 5.56 -18.71
N VAL A 185 -18.29 6.67 -18.19
CA VAL A 185 -19.08 7.72 -17.56
C VAL A 185 -19.07 9.00 -18.39
N PHE A 186 -17.89 9.42 -18.87
CA PHE A 186 -17.74 10.73 -19.51
C PHE A 186 -17.81 10.69 -21.04
N GLY A 187 -18.06 9.53 -21.65
CA GLY A 187 -18.35 9.39 -23.07
C GLY A 187 -17.20 9.77 -24.01
N ALA A 188 -15.97 9.31 -23.69
CA ALA A 188 -14.79 9.63 -24.50
C ALA A 188 -14.93 9.16 -25.96
N LYS A 189 -14.69 10.06 -26.92
CA LYS A 189 -14.81 9.78 -28.37
C LYS A 189 -13.65 8.95 -28.95
N ARG A 190 -12.47 8.94 -28.30
CA ARG A 190 -11.25 8.25 -28.78
C ARG A 190 -11.12 6.85 -28.20
N GLY A 191 -12.03 5.94 -28.57
CA GLY A 191 -12.08 4.59 -27.99
C GLY A 191 -10.80 3.78 -28.13
N ALA A 192 -10.13 3.80 -29.30
CA ALA A 192 -8.90 3.02 -29.52
C ALA A 192 -7.74 3.48 -28.63
N VAL A 193 -7.52 4.79 -28.48
CA VAL A 193 -6.46 5.33 -27.60
C VAL A 193 -6.68 4.93 -26.16
N TRP A 194 -7.92 5.05 -25.67
CA TRP A 194 -8.26 4.63 -24.31
C TRP A 194 -8.12 3.13 -24.10
N GLY A 195 -8.47 2.32 -25.14
CA GLY A 195 -8.30 0.87 -25.11
C GLY A 195 -6.84 0.46 -25.01
N VAL A 196 -5.96 1.03 -25.83
CA VAL A 196 -4.50 0.78 -25.77
C VAL A 196 -3.94 1.22 -24.43
N SER A 197 -4.31 2.43 -23.95
CA SER A 197 -3.88 2.90 -22.65
C SER A 197 -4.27 1.95 -21.53
N LEU A 198 -5.50 1.43 -21.53
CA LEU A 198 -5.98 0.49 -20.53
C LEU A 198 -5.21 -0.84 -20.58
N ALA A 199 -4.95 -1.37 -21.79
CA ALA A 199 -4.15 -2.59 -21.96
C ALA A 199 -2.74 -2.43 -21.40
N LEU A 200 -2.07 -1.32 -21.70
CA LEU A 200 -0.72 -1.03 -21.21
C LEU A 200 -0.69 -0.83 -19.69
N LEU A 201 -1.67 -0.10 -19.14
CA LEU A 201 -1.78 0.12 -17.69
C LEU A 201 -2.05 -1.20 -16.93
N LEU A 202 -2.91 -2.07 -17.46
CA LEU A 202 -3.13 -3.40 -16.89
C LEU A 202 -1.85 -4.25 -16.97
N THR A 203 -1.15 -4.24 -18.11
CA THR A 203 0.14 -4.92 -18.24
C THR A 203 1.16 -4.39 -17.22
N ALA A 204 1.25 -3.07 -17.06
CA ALA A 204 2.11 -2.46 -16.03
C ALA A 204 1.69 -2.89 -14.61
N THR A 205 0.39 -2.99 -14.34
CA THR A 205 -0.11 -3.49 -13.04
C THR A 205 0.39 -4.89 -12.74
N PHE A 206 0.40 -5.79 -13.73
CA PHE A 206 0.96 -7.14 -13.55
C PHE A 206 2.42 -7.08 -13.11
N HIS A 207 3.23 -6.29 -13.81
CA HIS A 207 4.67 -6.17 -13.50
C HIS A 207 4.96 -5.46 -12.17
N ILE A 208 4.02 -4.68 -11.65
CA ILE A 208 4.13 -4.05 -10.31
C ILE A 208 3.65 -5.03 -9.23
N PHE A 209 2.46 -5.62 -9.42
CA PHE A 209 1.86 -6.56 -8.46
C PHE A 209 0.83 -7.45 -9.15
N PHE A 210 1.20 -8.68 -9.46
CA PHE A 210 0.38 -9.59 -10.28
C PHE A 210 -1.02 -9.87 -9.71
N ALA A 211 -1.18 -9.94 -8.37
CA ALA A 211 -2.48 -10.18 -7.76
C ALA A 211 -3.49 -9.06 -8.07
N ALA A 212 -3.04 -7.79 -8.08
CA ALA A 212 -3.90 -6.67 -8.46
C ALA A 212 -4.32 -6.75 -9.93
N TRP A 213 -3.47 -7.24 -10.83
CA TRP A 213 -3.82 -7.44 -12.23
C TRP A 213 -4.98 -8.43 -12.38
N PHE A 214 -4.94 -9.57 -11.70
CA PHE A 214 -6.04 -10.54 -11.72
C PHE A 214 -7.35 -9.92 -11.23
N PHE A 215 -7.31 -9.21 -10.11
CA PHE A 215 -8.51 -8.62 -9.52
C PHE A 215 -9.09 -7.50 -10.39
N LEU A 216 -8.25 -6.62 -10.92
CA LEU A 216 -8.70 -5.53 -11.80
C LEU A 216 -9.22 -6.06 -13.13
N THR A 217 -8.54 -7.03 -13.73
CA THR A 217 -8.97 -7.64 -14.99
C THR A 217 -10.32 -8.33 -14.82
N ALA A 218 -10.52 -9.06 -13.72
CA ALA A 218 -11.81 -9.68 -13.40
C ALA A 218 -12.92 -8.64 -13.23
N LEU A 219 -12.67 -7.56 -12.47
CA LEU A 219 -13.67 -6.49 -12.23
C LEU A 219 -14.04 -5.75 -13.51
N LEU A 220 -13.06 -5.37 -14.32
CA LEU A 220 -13.29 -4.69 -15.58
C LEU A 220 -13.96 -5.63 -16.59
N GLY A 221 -13.61 -6.91 -16.57
CA GLY A 221 -14.28 -7.94 -17.37
C GLY A 221 -15.75 -8.09 -17.00
N PHE A 222 -16.03 -8.12 -15.70
CA PHE A 222 -17.42 -8.17 -15.20
C PHE A 222 -18.23 -6.94 -15.60
N ASP A 223 -17.64 -5.72 -15.48
CA ASP A 223 -18.29 -4.49 -15.94
C ASP A 223 -18.54 -4.48 -17.45
N ALA A 224 -17.58 -4.95 -18.27
CA ALA A 224 -17.71 -5.06 -19.70
C ALA A 224 -18.80 -6.07 -20.12
N LEU A 225 -18.86 -7.24 -19.45
CA LEU A 225 -19.89 -8.26 -19.67
C LEU A 225 -21.29 -7.73 -19.28
N ALA A 226 -21.41 -7.10 -18.13
CA ALA A 226 -22.67 -6.49 -17.68
C ALA A 226 -23.16 -5.43 -18.66
N ALA A 227 -22.26 -4.58 -19.15
CA ALA A 227 -22.59 -3.58 -20.16
C ALA A 227 -23.02 -4.21 -21.49
N SER A 228 -22.31 -5.24 -21.96
CA SER A 228 -22.67 -5.96 -23.20
C SER A 228 -24.03 -6.63 -23.09
N TRP A 229 -24.36 -7.14 -21.91
CA TRP A 229 -25.64 -7.74 -21.63
C TRP A 229 -26.80 -6.73 -21.72
N HIS A 230 -26.63 -5.54 -21.15
CA HIS A 230 -27.65 -4.47 -21.20
C HIS A 230 -27.77 -3.84 -22.58
N ALA A 231 -26.68 -3.84 -23.35
CA ALA A 231 -26.61 -3.25 -24.70
C ALA A 231 -27.11 -4.17 -25.83
N ARG A 232 -27.82 -5.27 -25.54
CA ARG A 232 -28.25 -6.24 -26.57
C ARG A 232 -29.07 -5.62 -27.71
N ALA A 233 -29.79 -4.55 -27.44
CA ALA A 233 -30.63 -3.85 -28.41
C ALA A 233 -29.94 -2.66 -29.12
N ASP A 234 -28.82 -2.13 -28.58
CA ASP A 234 -28.12 -0.97 -29.12
C ASP A 234 -26.72 -1.34 -29.65
N SER A 235 -26.50 -1.10 -30.94
CA SER A 235 -25.24 -1.42 -31.63
C SER A 235 -24.06 -0.56 -31.14
N GLU A 236 -24.31 0.70 -30.76
CA GLU A 236 -23.26 1.59 -30.29
C GLU A 236 -22.87 1.30 -28.84
N GLU A 237 -23.81 1.00 -27.98
CA GLU A 237 -23.52 0.53 -26.61
C GLU A 237 -22.78 -0.79 -26.63
N ARG A 238 -23.14 -1.72 -27.53
CA ARG A 238 -22.43 -2.99 -27.72
C ARG A 238 -20.99 -2.73 -28.16
N ARG A 239 -20.75 -1.82 -29.11
CA ARG A 239 -19.41 -1.42 -29.52
C ARG A 239 -18.59 -0.84 -28.35
N ARG A 240 -19.19 0.00 -27.51
CA ARG A 240 -18.54 0.55 -26.29
C ARG A 240 -18.19 -0.55 -25.29
N ALA A 241 -19.02 -1.56 -25.15
CA ALA A 241 -18.73 -2.72 -24.31
C ALA A 241 -17.55 -3.54 -24.85
N TRP A 242 -17.47 -3.75 -26.16
CA TRP A 242 -16.33 -4.43 -26.82
C TRP A 242 -15.01 -3.65 -26.70
N ILE A 243 -15.06 -2.33 -26.72
CA ILE A 243 -13.89 -1.50 -26.42
C ILE A 243 -13.39 -1.78 -25.00
N GLY A 244 -14.28 -2.17 -24.08
CA GLY A 244 -13.92 -2.58 -22.70
C GLY A 244 -13.30 -3.97 -22.58
N THR A 245 -13.60 -4.92 -23.51
CA THR A 245 -13.07 -6.29 -23.45
C THR A 245 -11.76 -6.47 -24.22
N ALA A 246 -11.61 -5.82 -25.37
CA ALA A 246 -10.39 -5.94 -26.19
C ALA A 246 -9.09 -5.60 -25.42
N PRO A 247 -9.04 -4.52 -24.59
CA PRO A 247 -7.87 -4.21 -23.78
C PRO A 247 -7.52 -5.29 -22.76
N LEU A 248 -8.52 -6.00 -22.23
CA LEU A 248 -8.29 -7.09 -21.26
C LEU A 248 -7.60 -8.26 -21.95
N LEU A 249 -8.08 -8.64 -23.14
CA LEU A 249 -7.45 -9.69 -23.95
C LEU A 249 -6.05 -9.28 -24.39
N ALA A 250 -5.87 -8.03 -24.84
CA ALA A 250 -4.54 -7.52 -25.21
C ALA A 250 -3.56 -7.56 -24.03
N SER A 251 -4.00 -7.13 -22.84
CA SER A 251 -3.18 -7.22 -21.63
C SER A 251 -2.86 -8.68 -21.27
N ALA A 252 -3.85 -9.59 -21.37
CA ALA A 252 -3.63 -11.00 -21.07
C ALA A 252 -2.59 -11.62 -22.03
N LEU A 253 -2.63 -11.28 -23.31
CA LEU A 253 -1.64 -11.74 -24.30
C LEU A 253 -0.24 -11.16 -24.01
N LEU A 254 -0.16 -9.88 -23.66
CA LEU A 254 1.12 -9.23 -23.31
C LEU A 254 1.74 -9.80 -22.03
N VAL A 255 0.91 -10.21 -21.08
CA VAL A 255 1.33 -10.77 -19.78
C VAL A 255 1.60 -12.27 -19.87
N ALA A 256 1.07 -12.98 -20.86
CA ALA A 256 1.17 -14.45 -20.96
C ALA A 256 2.61 -15.00 -20.82
N PRO A 257 3.65 -14.46 -21.47
CA PRO A 257 5.01 -14.93 -21.28
C PRO A 257 5.51 -14.74 -19.83
N ALA A 258 5.12 -13.63 -19.20
CA ALA A 258 5.50 -13.33 -17.83
C ALA A 258 4.75 -14.24 -16.82
N LEU A 259 3.49 -14.60 -17.07
CA LEU A 259 2.76 -15.58 -16.25
C LEU A 259 3.48 -16.93 -16.19
N VAL A 260 4.03 -17.37 -17.33
CA VAL A 260 4.82 -18.60 -17.43
C VAL A 260 6.18 -18.43 -16.75
N PHE A 261 6.87 -17.32 -16.99
CA PHE A 261 8.18 -17.04 -16.38
C PHE A 261 8.11 -17.03 -14.86
N PHE A 262 7.15 -16.29 -14.29
CA PHE A 262 6.96 -16.16 -12.84
C PHE A 262 6.23 -17.36 -12.21
N GLU A 263 5.91 -18.38 -12.96
CA GLU A 263 5.20 -19.57 -12.44
C GLU A 263 3.97 -19.21 -11.58
N THR A 264 3.26 -18.15 -11.99
CA THR A 264 2.28 -17.45 -11.15
C THR A 264 1.18 -18.38 -10.62
N PHE A 265 0.74 -19.34 -11.43
CA PHE A 265 -0.29 -20.31 -11.03
C PHE A 265 0.24 -21.36 -10.07
N ALA A 266 1.50 -21.81 -10.23
CA ALA A 266 2.14 -22.75 -9.32
C ALA A 266 2.37 -22.11 -7.95
N ILE A 267 2.82 -20.85 -7.93
CA ILE A 267 2.95 -20.06 -6.70
C ILE A 267 1.59 -19.92 -6.00
N ALA A 268 0.53 -19.53 -6.73
CA ALA A 268 -0.80 -19.40 -6.16
C ALA A 268 -1.34 -20.74 -5.61
N ALA A 269 -1.09 -21.84 -6.30
CA ALA A 269 -1.46 -23.19 -5.86
C ALA A 269 -0.72 -23.59 -4.58
N SER A 270 0.60 -23.36 -4.51
CA SER A 270 1.43 -23.63 -3.33
C SER A 270 0.96 -22.82 -2.12
N PHE A 271 0.68 -21.53 -2.28
CA PHE A 271 0.10 -20.74 -1.18
C PHE A 271 -1.25 -21.27 -0.71
N ARG A 272 -2.11 -21.70 -1.64
CA ARG A 272 -3.40 -22.28 -1.31
C ARG A 272 -3.27 -23.61 -0.57
N GLU A 273 -2.34 -24.46 -0.98
CA GLU A 273 -2.07 -25.74 -0.34
C GLU A 273 -1.56 -25.59 1.09
N HIS A 274 -0.59 -24.70 1.32
CA HIS A 274 0.04 -24.52 2.63
C HIS A 274 -0.79 -23.68 3.62
N LEU A 275 -1.54 -22.68 3.14
CA LEU A 275 -2.29 -21.77 4.01
C LEU A 275 -3.77 -22.13 4.08
N GLY A 276 -4.27 -22.95 3.15
CA GLY A 276 -5.65 -23.36 3.03
C GLY A 276 -6.61 -22.21 2.66
N PHE A 277 -7.63 -22.52 1.86
CA PHE A 277 -8.76 -21.62 1.66
C PHE A 277 -10.00 -22.24 2.33
N THR A 278 -10.60 -21.51 3.24
CA THR A 278 -11.87 -21.89 3.87
C THR A 278 -12.86 -20.73 3.81
N LEU A 279 -14.15 -21.03 3.78
CA LEU A 279 -15.19 -20.00 3.87
C LEU A 279 -15.05 -19.18 5.17
N GLY A 280 -14.69 -19.83 6.28
CA GLY A 280 -14.39 -19.15 7.53
C GLY A 280 -13.22 -18.17 7.42
N GLY A 281 -12.14 -18.54 6.73
CA GLY A 281 -11.00 -17.68 6.44
C GLY A 281 -11.40 -16.48 5.57
N TYR A 282 -12.20 -16.70 4.54
CA TYR A 282 -12.75 -15.62 3.71
C TYR A 282 -13.57 -14.62 4.53
N MET A 283 -14.50 -15.11 5.35
CA MET A 283 -15.33 -14.25 6.21
C MET A 283 -14.49 -13.51 7.27
N ALA A 284 -13.44 -14.14 7.80
CA ALA A 284 -12.50 -13.50 8.72
C ALA A 284 -11.74 -12.36 8.02
N ASN A 285 -11.28 -12.55 6.78
CA ASN A 285 -10.62 -11.52 5.97
C ASN A 285 -11.57 -10.36 5.68
N LEU A 286 -12.82 -10.63 5.31
CA LEU A 286 -13.84 -9.63 5.08
C LEU A 286 -14.14 -8.82 6.37
N GLY A 287 -14.27 -9.51 7.50
CA GLY A 287 -14.45 -8.89 8.81
C GLY A 287 -13.22 -8.06 9.25
N TYR A 288 -12.02 -8.48 8.89
CA TYR A 288 -10.79 -7.73 9.12
C TYR A 288 -10.78 -6.43 8.31
N PHE A 289 -11.03 -6.50 6.98
CA PHE A 289 -11.17 -5.32 6.13
C PHE A 289 -12.22 -4.35 6.67
N ALA A 290 -13.43 -4.85 6.92
CA ALA A 290 -14.53 -4.02 7.39
C ALA A 290 -14.17 -3.29 8.68
N ARG A 291 -13.59 -3.99 9.66
CA ARG A 291 -13.17 -3.43 10.94
C ARG A 291 -12.11 -2.35 10.77
N HIS A 292 -11.07 -2.63 9.95
CA HIS A 292 -9.97 -1.70 9.71
C HIS A 292 -10.47 -0.40 9.05
N PHE A 293 -11.15 -0.53 7.91
CA PHE A 293 -11.66 0.61 7.15
C PHE A 293 -12.77 1.39 7.87
N TRP A 294 -13.56 0.70 8.69
CA TRP A 294 -14.55 1.34 9.56
C TRP A 294 -13.90 2.22 10.62
N ARG A 295 -12.86 1.72 11.27
CA ARG A 295 -12.20 2.42 12.38
C ARG A 295 -11.26 3.53 11.94
N TYR A 296 -10.48 3.26 10.90
CA TYR A 296 -9.34 4.11 10.55
C TYR A 296 -9.52 4.89 9.24
N GLU A 297 -10.40 4.43 8.35
CA GLU A 297 -10.64 5.04 7.06
C GLU A 297 -12.08 5.59 6.94
N LEU A 298 -12.41 6.22 5.81
CA LEU A 298 -13.71 6.86 5.58
C LEU A 298 -14.82 5.88 5.12
N LEU A 299 -14.67 4.58 5.32
CA LEU A 299 -15.65 3.59 4.82
C LEU A 299 -17.02 3.75 5.48
N ALA A 300 -17.06 3.94 6.83
CA ALA A 300 -18.32 4.11 7.53
C ALA A 300 -19.11 5.33 7.00
N PRO A 301 -18.56 6.56 6.98
CA PRO A 301 -19.28 7.69 6.43
C PRO A 301 -19.59 7.55 4.94
N ALA A 302 -18.76 6.86 4.14
CA ALA A 302 -19.04 6.59 2.73
C ALA A 302 -20.27 5.68 2.57
N ILE A 303 -20.37 4.60 3.33
CA ILE A 303 -21.54 3.69 3.32
C ILE A 303 -22.82 4.45 3.73
N PHE A 304 -22.77 5.24 4.81
CA PHE A 304 -23.93 5.99 5.26
C PHE A 304 -24.37 7.03 4.23
N CYS A 305 -23.46 7.81 3.65
CA CYS A 305 -23.79 8.78 2.60
C CYS A 305 -24.36 8.08 1.36
N ARG A 306 -23.76 6.95 0.94
CA ARG A 306 -24.26 6.16 -0.19
C ARG A 306 -25.65 5.63 0.05
N THR A 307 -25.90 5.05 1.21
CA THR A 307 -27.23 4.54 1.60
C THR A 307 -28.27 5.67 1.63
N ALA A 308 -27.93 6.82 2.19
CA ALA A 308 -28.80 7.99 2.22
C ALA A 308 -29.12 8.49 0.80
N VAL A 309 -28.11 8.59 -0.09
CA VAL A 309 -28.32 8.99 -1.49
C VAL A 309 -29.25 8.01 -2.22
N VAL A 310 -29.06 6.70 -2.04
CA VAL A 310 -29.92 5.68 -2.65
C VAL A 310 -31.34 5.76 -2.11
N ALA A 311 -31.52 5.87 -0.79
CA ALA A 311 -32.85 5.98 -0.17
C ALA A 311 -33.60 7.24 -0.63
N ILE A 312 -32.92 8.41 -0.66
CA ILE A 312 -33.50 9.66 -1.15
C ILE A 312 -33.83 9.55 -2.64
N ALA A 313 -32.96 8.90 -3.45
CA ALA A 313 -33.23 8.69 -4.87
C ALA A 313 -34.49 7.83 -5.10
N PHE A 314 -34.70 6.82 -4.29
CA PHE A 314 -35.90 5.97 -4.33
C PHE A 314 -37.17 6.77 -4.00
N VAL A 315 -37.15 7.56 -2.91
CA VAL A 315 -38.28 8.43 -2.52
C VAL A 315 -38.57 9.49 -3.56
N ALA A 316 -37.54 10.12 -4.11
CA ALA A 316 -37.69 11.18 -5.12
C ALA A 316 -38.26 10.65 -6.44
N ARG A 317 -37.85 9.45 -6.86
CA ARG A 317 -38.42 8.78 -8.04
C ARG A 317 -39.92 8.56 -7.89
N GLY A 318 -40.39 8.14 -6.71
CA GLY A 318 -41.81 8.02 -6.40
C GLY A 318 -42.59 9.34 -6.43
N ARG A 319 -41.89 10.51 -6.35
CA ARG A 319 -42.44 11.86 -6.43
C ARG A 319 -42.22 12.56 -7.77
N GLY A 320 -41.68 11.86 -8.77
CA GLY A 320 -41.34 12.45 -10.08
C GLY A 320 -40.21 13.50 -10.03
N VAL A 321 -39.39 13.51 -8.98
CA VAL A 321 -38.28 14.46 -8.80
C VAL A 321 -36.97 13.82 -9.24
N GLU A 322 -36.32 14.36 -10.24
CA GLU A 322 -34.94 13.96 -10.60
C GLU A 322 -33.94 14.48 -9.58
N LEU A 323 -33.23 13.55 -8.96
CA LEU A 323 -32.18 13.84 -8.00
C LEU A 323 -30.81 13.85 -8.68
N GLY A 324 -30.24 15.02 -8.79
CA GLY A 324 -28.83 15.19 -8.97
C GLY A 324 -28.29 15.05 -10.39
N ASP A 325 -27.00 15.12 -10.46
CA ASP A 325 -26.19 14.99 -11.64
C ASP A 325 -26.01 13.49 -11.95
N GLU A 326 -26.48 13.05 -13.11
CA GLU A 326 -26.36 11.67 -13.58
C GLU A 326 -24.88 11.22 -13.60
N THR A 327 -23.99 12.12 -13.98
CA THR A 327 -22.55 11.87 -14.01
C THR A 327 -22.00 11.56 -12.61
N ALA A 328 -22.41 12.34 -11.59
CA ALA A 328 -22.01 12.09 -10.21
C ALA A 328 -22.53 10.72 -9.69
N ARG A 329 -23.78 10.40 -10.02
CA ARG A 329 -24.40 9.12 -9.64
C ARG A 329 -23.70 7.95 -10.28
N ARG A 330 -23.38 8.02 -11.59
CA ARG A 330 -22.65 6.97 -12.31
C ARG A 330 -21.23 6.81 -11.78
N THR A 331 -20.51 7.92 -11.57
CA THR A 331 -19.16 7.88 -10.99
C THR A 331 -19.15 7.20 -9.62
N ALA A 332 -20.06 7.62 -8.72
CA ALA A 332 -20.16 7.03 -7.38
C ALA A 332 -20.53 5.54 -7.43
N THR A 333 -21.39 5.12 -8.36
CA THR A 333 -21.75 3.72 -8.56
C THR A 333 -20.54 2.91 -9.03
N GLN A 334 -19.77 3.40 -9.99
CA GLN A 334 -18.53 2.73 -10.45
C GLN A 334 -17.50 2.58 -9.31
N LEU A 335 -17.32 3.61 -8.49
CA LEU A 335 -16.44 3.53 -7.31
C LEU A 335 -16.95 2.50 -6.30
N ALA A 336 -18.26 2.47 -6.01
CA ALA A 336 -18.84 1.51 -5.06
C ALA A 336 -18.68 0.06 -5.56
N VAL A 337 -18.91 -0.20 -6.84
CA VAL A 337 -18.71 -1.52 -7.47
C VAL A 337 -17.24 -1.92 -7.42
N PHE A 338 -16.33 -0.97 -7.74
CA PHE A 338 -14.88 -1.21 -7.66
C PHE A 338 -14.47 -1.59 -6.23
N ILE A 339 -14.89 -0.84 -5.21
CA ILE A 339 -14.55 -1.12 -3.81
C ILE A 339 -15.08 -2.50 -3.39
N ALA A 340 -16.38 -2.74 -3.60
CA ALA A 340 -17.00 -4.00 -3.20
C ALA A 340 -16.39 -5.22 -3.90
N GLY A 341 -16.21 -5.14 -5.22
CA GLY A 341 -15.66 -6.24 -6.00
C GLY A 341 -14.17 -6.49 -5.69
N TYR A 342 -13.37 -5.44 -5.54
CA TYR A 342 -11.96 -5.61 -5.17
C TYR A 342 -11.81 -6.26 -3.79
N VAL A 343 -12.60 -5.84 -2.81
CA VAL A 343 -12.63 -6.46 -1.47
C VAL A 343 -13.03 -7.93 -1.56
N ALA A 344 -14.09 -8.24 -2.30
CA ALA A 344 -14.56 -9.61 -2.46
C ALA A 344 -13.48 -10.52 -3.07
N LEU A 345 -12.77 -10.04 -4.09
CA LEU A 345 -11.69 -10.81 -4.74
C LEU A 345 -10.44 -10.92 -3.87
N THR A 346 -10.03 -9.83 -3.20
CA THR A 346 -8.83 -9.83 -2.35
C THR A 346 -9.01 -10.75 -1.14
N CYS A 347 -10.21 -10.82 -0.55
CA CYS A 347 -10.49 -11.69 0.60
C CYS A 347 -10.42 -13.19 0.30
N VAL A 348 -10.36 -13.58 -0.99
CA VAL A 348 -10.09 -14.97 -1.41
C VAL A 348 -8.65 -15.38 -1.08
N ASN A 349 -7.73 -14.41 -0.98
CA ASN A 349 -6.35 -14.71 -0.62
C ASN A 349 -6.28 -15.27 0.81
N PRO A 350 -5.63 -16.42 1.05
CA PRO A 350 -5.51 -17.00 2.39
C PRO A 350 -4.72 -16.12 3.36
N LEU A 351 -3.84 -15.26 2.85
CA LEU A 351 -3.06 -14.30 3.62
C LEU A 351 -3.43 -12.88 3.21
N VAL A 352 -4.17 -12.17 4.07
CA VAL A 352 -4.62 -10.80 3.82
C VAL A 352 -4.05 -9.87 4.87
N TYR A 353 -3.45 -8.79 4.38
CA TYR A 353 -2.99 -7.65 5.18
C TYR A 353 -3.76 -6.39 4.77
N GLU A 354 -3.87 -5.43 5.66
CA GLU A 354 -4.52 -4.14 5.40
C GLU A 354 -3.88 -3.43 4.19
N ARG A 355 -2.57 -3.50 4.04
CA ARG A 355 -1.83 -2.92 2.92
C ARG A 355 -2.29 -3.40 1.53
N TYR A 356 -2.92 -4.57 1.42
CA TYR A 356 -3.49 -5.05 0.14
C TYR A 356 -4.76 -4.30 -0.28
N PHE A 357 -5.37 -3.58 0.66
CA PHE A 357 -6.55 -2.75 0.39
C PHE A 357 -6.23 -1.26 0.26
N VAL A 358 -4.98 -0.84 0.49
CA VAL A 358 -4.61 0.59 0.49
C VAL A 358 -4.97 1.31 -0.80
N MET A 359 -4.94 0.61 -1.93
CA MET A 359 -5.34 1.17 -3.23
C MET A 359 -6.82 1.54 -3.31
N LEU A 360 -7.66 1.05 -2.38
CA LEU A 360 -9.06 1.42 -2.29
C LEU A 360 -9.27 2.76 -1.58
N SER A 361 -8.32 3.22 -0.74
CA SER A 361 -8.47 4.43 0.05
C SER A 361 -8.81 5.67 -0.81
N PRO A 362 -8.18 5.92 -1.97
CA PRO A 362 -8.58 7.02 -2.85
C PRO A 362 -10.00 6.87 -3.40
N ALA A 363 -10.43 5.65 -3.71
CA ALA A 363 -11.78 5.37 -4.20
C ALA A 363 -12.83 5.59 -3.10
N VAL A 364 -12.55 5.19 -1.86
CA VAL A 364 -13.41 5.41 -0.68
C VAL A 364 -13.55 6.92 -0.40
N ILE A 365 -12.43 7.67 -0.43
CA ILE A 365 -12.44 9.13 -0.31
C ILE A 365 -13.31 9.76 -1.42
N GLY A 366 -13.08 9.34 -2.66
CA GLY A 366 -13.84 9.83 -3.82
C GLY A 366 -15.34 9.56 -3.69
N LEU A 367 -15.72 8.33 -3.33
CA LEU A 367 -17.11 7.92 -3.11
C LEU A 367 -17.77 8.76 -2.01
N PHE A 368 -17.12 8.87 -0.85
CA PHE A 368 -17.62 9.66 0.27
C PHE A 368 -17.89 11.11 -0.12
N LEU A 369 -16.92 11.76 -0.77
CA LEU A 369 -17.05 13.16 -1.16
C LEU A 369 -18.13 13.38 -2.23
N ILE A 370 -18.18 12.53 -3.27
CA ILE A 370 -19.20 12.65 -4.35
C ILE A 370 -20.60 12.46 -3.76
N ASP A 371 -20.80 11.43 -2.93
CA ASP A 371 -22.11 11.17 -2.32
C ASP A 371 -22.48 12.26 -1.30
N SER A 372 -21.52 12.83 -0.56
CA SER A 372 -21.77 13.97 0.32
C SER A 372 -22.26 15.19 -0.45
N PHE A 373 -21.64 15.54 -1.57
CA PHE A 373 -22.12 16.64 -2.43
C PHE A 373 -23.51 16.35 -3.02
N THR A 374 -23.72 15.10 -3.43
CA THR A 374 -25.02 14.66 -3.98
C THR A 374 -26.12 14.75 -2.92
N LEU A 375 -25.83 14.33 -1.70
CA LEU A 375 -26.77 14.41 -0.57
C LEU A 375 -27.14 15.85 -0.23
N VAL A 376 -26.16 16.76 -0.14
CA VAL A 376 -26.41 18.18 0.09
C VAL A 376 -27.28 18.79 -1.00
N ASP A 377 -27.04 18.45 -2.28
CA ASP A 377 -27.85 18.91 -3.39
C ASP A 377 -29.27 18.35 -3.36
N ALA A 378 -29.43 17.09 -3.04
CA ALA A 378 -30.72 16.43 -2.92
C ALA A 378 -31.60 17.08 -1.82
N VAL A 379 -31.00 17.28 -0.65
CA VAL A 379 -31.67 17.94 0.48
C VAL A 379 -32.05 19.38 0.15
N ARG A 380 -31.18 20.14 -0.55
CA ARG A 380 -31.51 21.50 -1.04
C ARG A 380 -32.72 21.53 -1.97
N ARG A 381 -32.83 20.58 -2.89
CA ARG A 381 -33.94 20.51 -3.84
C ARG A 381 -35.25 20.13 -3.15
N LEU A 382 -35.20 19.22 -2.20
CA LEU A 382 -36.38 18.74 -1.47
C LEU A 382 -36.94 19.78 -0.48
N ALA A 383 -36.07 20.60 0.12
CA ALA A 383 -36.44 21.56 1.16
C ALA A 383 -37.13 22.84 0.67
N ARG A 384 -37.33 23.02 -0.64
CA ARG A 384 -38.01 24.20 -1.26
C ARG A 384 -37.53 25.52 -0.63
N GLY A 385 -38.42 26.32 -0.03
CA GLY A 385 -38.11 27.64 0.55
C GLY A 385 -37.09 27.67 1.71
N ARG A 386 -36.72 26.53 2.30
CA ARG A 386 -35.73 26.41 3.38
C ARG A 386 -34.40 25.80 2.95
N ALA A 387 -34.08 25.86 1.66
CA ALA A 387 -32.93 25.14 1.06
C ALA A 387 -31.58 25.44 1.71
N ARG A 388 -31.32 26.67 2.20
CA ARG A 388 -30.04 27.01 2.88
C ARG A 388 -29.91 26.34 4.23
N PHE A 389 -30.96 26.35 5.06
CA PHE A 389 -30.97 25.70 6.36
C PHE A 389 -30.87 24.18 6.23
N ALA A 390 -31.60 23.58 5.30
CA ALA A 390 -31.58 22.18 5.03
C ALA A 390 -30.19 21.72 4.54
N ALA A 391 -29.53 22.49 3.70
CA ALA A 391 -28.16 22.21 3.27
C ALA A 391 -27.14 22.32 4.41
N GLY A 392 -27.29 23.35 5.27
CA GLY A 392 -26.47 23.48 6.48
C GLY A 392 -26.66 22.28 7.42
N GLY A 393 -27.91 21.86 7.64
CA GLY A 393 -28.23 20.67 8.41
C GLY A 393 -27.64 19.39 7.84
N ALA A 394 -27.68 19.20 6.52
CA ALA A 394 -27.03 18.04 5.87
C ALA A 394 -25.51 18.05 6.04
N ILE A 395 -24.86 19.20 5.88
CA ILE A 395 -23.43 19.34 6.10
C ILE A 395 -23.09 19.04 7.56
N ALA A 396 -23.85 19.59 8.52
CA ALA A 396 -23.66 19.33 9.94
C ALA A 396 -23.85 17.84 10.29
N ALA A 397 -24.86 17.18 9.70
CA ALA A 397 -25.10 15.76 9.89
C ALA A 397 -23.94 14.89 9.34
N ILE A 398 -23.41 15.25 8.16
CA ILE A 398 -22.23 14.56 7.59
C ILE A 398 -21.01 14.78 8.49
N ALA A 399 -20.78 16.01 8.95
CA ALA A 399 -19.67 16.32 9.84
C ALA A 399 -19.79 15.57 11.18
N LEU A 400 -20.99 15.55 11.78
CA LEU A 400 -21.28 14.79 12.99
C LEU A 400 -21.06 13.30 12.78
N LEU A 401 -21.48 12.73 11.65
CA LEU A 401 -21.25 11.34 11.30
C LEU A 401 -19.76 11.01 11.22
N VAL A 402 -18.97 11.87 10.55
CA VAL A 402 -17.50 11.73 10.48
C VAL A 402 -16.90 11.77 11.88
N VAL A 403 -17.34 12.69 12.74
CA VAL A 403 -16.87 12.79 14.14
C VAL A 403 -17.29 11.56 14.95
N ALA A 404 -18.56 11.14 14.87
CA ALA A 404 -19.08 10.00 15.62
C ALA A 404 -18.41 8.67 15.23
N THR A 405 -17.99 8.52 13.98
CA THR A 405 -17.26 7.34 13.49
C THR A 405 -15.74 7.45 13.65
N SER A 406 -15.22 8.55 14.25
CA SER A 406 -13.80 8.91 14.23
C SER A 406 -13.04 8.61 15.52
N GLY A 407 -13.64 8.08 16.58
CA GLY A 407 -12.99 7.95 17.89
C GLY A 407 -11.58 7.36 17.81
N SER A 408 -11.47 6.13 17.27
CA SER A 408 -10.17 5.47 17.06
C SER A 408 -9.32 6.16 15.98
N ARG A 409 -9.95 6.82 15.00
CA ARG A 409 -9.24 7.54 13.94
C ARG A 409 -8.56 8.80 14.45
N VAL A 410 -9.20 9.57 15.31
CA VAL A 410 -8.59 10.79 15.89
C VAL A 410 -7.34 10.43 16.68
N GLU A 411 -7.41 9.38 17.50
CA GLU A 411 -6.24 8.91 18.26
C GLU A 411 -5.14 8.41 17.31
N ALA A 412 -5.50 7.62 16.30
CA ALA A 412 -4.55 7.12 15.31
C ALA A 412 -3.91 8.25 14.47
N VAL A 413 -4.70 9.24 14.03
CA VAL A 413 -4.19 10.42 13.31
C VAL A 413 -3.26 11.23 14.22
N ARG A 414 -3.61 11.44 15.49
CA ARG A 414 -2.74 12.11 16.46
C ARG A 414 -1.42 11.36 16.63
N GLY A 415 -1.48 10.04 16.83
CA GLY A 415 -0.29 9.20 16.94
C GLY A 415 0.58 9.30 15.67
N ARG A 416 -0.04 9.28 14.52
CA ARG A 416 0.66 9.40 13.22
C ARG A 416 1.29 10.78 13.02
N LEU A 417 0.61 11.85 13.39
CA LEU A 417 1.16 13.20 13.33
C LEU A 417 2.36 13.36 14.26
N LEU A 418 2.34 12.77 15.45
CA LEU A 418 3.48 12.73 16.37
C LEU A 418 4.65 11.96 15.74
N GLU A 419 4.41 10.78 15.16
CA GLU A 419 5.41 9.96 14.48
C GLU A 419 6.04 10.73 13.30
N ILE A 420 5.26 11.40 12.47
CA ILE A 420 5.76 12.21 11.36
C ILE A 420 6.43 13.50 11.83
N SER A 421 6.02 14.06 12.97
CA SER A 421 6.59 15.31 13.49
C SER A 421 7.95 15.13 14.15
N THR A 422 8.30 13.92 14.57
CA THR A 422 9.57 13.57 15.21
C THR A 422 10.34 12.56 14.38
N PRO A 423 11.68 12.61 14.30
CA PRO A 423 12.46 11.56 13.66
C PRO A 423 12.39 10.29 14.52
N VAL A 424 11.55 9.34 14.12
CA VAL A 424 11.38 8.06 14.82
C VAL A 424 12.56 7.16 14.52
N ARG A 425 13.20 6.60 15.54
CA ARG A 425 14.23 5.58 15.41
C ARG A 425 13.71 4.26 15.95
N GLY A 426 13.83 3.20 15.17
CA GLY A 426 13.46 1.85 15.54
C GLY A 426 14.68 0.98 15.92
N PRO A 427 14.46 -0.28 16.29
CA PRO A 427 15.55 -1.17 16.68
C PRO A 427 16.66 -1.32 15.63
N LEU A 428 16.31 -1.28 14.34
CA LEU A 428 17.31 -1.37 13.27
C LEU A 428 18.20 -0.12 13.19
N ASP A 429 17.64 1.08 13.44
CA ASP A 429 18.43 2.32 13.47
C ASP A 429 19.52 2.25 14.54
N PHE A 430 19.17 1.73 15.73
CA PHE A 430 20.12 1.58 16.83
C PHE A 430 21.16 0.48 16.56
N ALA A 431 20.72 -0.69 16.06
CA ALA A 431 21.63 -1.79 15.78
C ALA A 431 22.64 -1.42 14.67
N ILE A 432 22.17 -0.84 13.57
CA ILE A 432 23.04 -0.42 12.46
C ILE A 432 24.01 0.68 12.92
N ALA A 433 23.54 1.69 13.67
CA ALA A 433 24.39 2.74 14.18
C ALA A 433 25.49 2.18 15.10
N ARG A 434 25.11 1.27 16.00
CA ARG A 434 26.05 0.64 16.94
C ARG A 434 27.12 -0.18 16.23
N ILE A 435 26.75 -0.95 15.19
CA ILE A 435 27.71 -1.70 14.41
C ILE A 435 28.68 -0.77 13.66
N LEU A 436 28.17 0.32 13.07
CA LEU A 436 29.00 1.31 12.37
C LEU A 436 29.95 2.07 13.31
N GLU A 437 29.60 2.22 14.59
CA GLU A 437 30.46 2.82 15.62
C GLU A 437 31.60 1.90 16.05
N GLU A 438 31.34 0.58 16.16
CA GLU A 438 32.32 -0.38 16.65
C GLU A 438 33.22 -0.96 15.56
N VAL A 439 32.70 -1.10 14.33
CA VAL A 439 33.37 -1.85 13.29
C VAL A 439 33.67 -0.95 12.09
N PRO A 440 34.98 -0.70 11.79
CA PRO A 440 35.38 0.13 10.66
C PRO A 440 34.98 -0.44 9.30
N GLU A 441 35.01 -1.78 9.15
CA GLU A 441 34.71 -2.50 7.91
C GLU A 441 33.51 -3.45 8.10
N PRO A 442 32.28 -2.91 8.27
CA PRO A 442 31.10 -3.73 8.58
C PRO A 442 30.73 -4.69 7.46
N ALA A 443 31.21 -4.47 6.24
CA ALA A 443 30.98 -5.37 5.12
C ALA A 443 31.65 -6.75 5.31
N GLU A 444 32.69 -6.85 6.11
CA GLU A 444 33.39 -8.12 6.39
C GLU A 444 32.66 -8.99 7.44
N LEU A 445 31.74 -8.40 8.21
CA LEU A 445 31.03 -9.09 9.27
C LEU A 445 30.09 -10.18 8.74
N VAL A 446 30.01 -11.27 9.52
CA VAL A 446 28.94 -12.25 9.45
C VAL A 446 27.94 -11.95 10.57
N ILE A 447 26.72 -11.54 10.22
CA ILE A 447 25.66 -11.21 11.16
C ILE A 447 24.60 -12.30 11.15
N ALA A 448 24.30 -12.89 12.31
CA ALA A 448 23.18 -13.81 12.45
C ALA A 448 21.96 -13.10 13.07
N THR A 449 20.82 -13.16 12.39
CA THR A 449 19.56 -12.62 12.91
C THR A 449 18.39 -13.47 12.41
N ASN A 450 17.32 -13.55 13.18
CA ASN A 450 16.13 -14.30 12.78
C ASN A 450 15.01 -13.43 12.18
N TYR A 451 15.23 -12.11 12.05
CA TYR A 451 14.29 -11.20 11.40
C TYR A 451 14.98 -9.90 10.98
N ALA A 452 14.48 -9.30 9.89
CA ALA A 452 15.00 -8.04 9.36
C ALA A 452 16.48 -8.13 8.91
N ASN A 453 16.80 -9.17 8.15
CA ASN A 453 18.13 -9.41 7.59
C ASN A 453 18.50 -8.41 6.46
N HIS A 454 17.57 -8.07 5.56
CA HIS A 454 17.86 -7.23 4.40
C HIS A 454 18.36 -5.81 4.75
N PRO A 455 17.90 -5.14 5.83
CA PRO A 455 18.50 -3.87 6.26
C PRO A 455 20.00 -3.96 6.55
N PHE A 456 20.47 -4.99 7.24
CA PHE A 456 21.90 -5.16 7.51
C PHE A 456 22.70 -5.37 6.23
N MET A 457 22.18 -6.18 5.27
CA MET A 457 22.78 -6.34 3.95
C MET A 457 22.88 -5.00 3.21
N PHE A 458 21.82 -4.20 3.21
CA PHE A 458 21.75 -2.95 2.45
C PHE A 458 22.64 -1.85 3.03
N TYR A 459 22.57 -1.63 4.36
CA TYR A 459 23.27 -0.51 4.98
C TYR A 459 24.73 -0.80 5.28
N LEU A 460 25.04 -2.04 5.67
CA LEU A 460 26.36 -2.46 6.12
C LEU A 460 27.15 -3.23 5.06
N GLY A 461 26.46 -3.86 4.10
CA GLY A 461 27.08 -4.78 3.14
C GLY A 461 27.46 -6.13 3.77
N SER A 462 27.10 -6.36 5.02
CA SER A 462 27.46 -7.57 5.78
C SER A 462 26.87 -8.83 5.17
N HIS A 463 27.52 -9.97 5.42
CA HIS A 463 26.94 -11.27 5.18
C HIS A 463 25.96 -11.62 6.29
N VAL A 464 24.67 -11.79 5.97
CA VAL A 464 23.63 -12.03 6.96
C VAL A 464 23.06 -13.43 6.83
N ILE A 465 23.12 -14.20 7.90
CA ILE A 465 22.68 -15.59 7.98
C ILE A 465 21.46 -15.77 8.88
N VAL A 466 20.79 -16.91 8.77
CA VAL A 466 19.53 -17.28 9.40
C VAL A 466 18.34 -16.57 8.73
N GLY A 467 18.21 -15.27 8.90
CA GLY A 467 17.15 -14.48 8.28
C GLY A 467 15.72 -14.91 8.61
N THR A 468 14.76 -14.24 8.00
CA THR A 468 13.31 -14.47 8.21
C THR A 468 12.85 -15.87 7.83
N ASN A 469 13.46 -16.45 6.81
CA ASN A 469 13.06 -17.73 6.21
C ASN A 469 14.09 -18.85 6.40
N LEU A 470 15.04 -18.66 7.31
CA LEU A 470 16.12 -19.62 7.56
C LEU A 470 16.97 -19.87 6.31
N ASN A 471 17.38 -18.79 5.65
CA ASN A 471 18.18 -18.82 4.42
C ASN A 471 19.35 -19.79 4.55
N ASN A 472 19.47 -20.72 3.61
CA ASN A 472 20.61 -21.66 3.47
C ASN A 472 21.25 -22.15 4.78
N ILE A 473 20.46 -22.22 5.86
CA ILE A 473 20.95 -22.48 7.22
C ILE A 473 21.81 -23.75 7.31
N VAL A 474 21.55 -24.74 6.46
CA VAL A 474 22.33 -25.98 6.43
C VAL A 474 23.77 -25.71 6.00
N VAL A 475 23.95 -24.86 4.99
CA VAL A 475 25.27 -24.46 4.47
C VAL A 475 25.98 -23.53 5.45
N GLU A 476 25.21 -22.61 6.05
CA GLU A 476 25.75 -21.56 6.92
C GLU A 476 25.99 -22.00 8.36
N ARG A 477 25.54 -23.19 8.76
CA ARG A 477 25.75 -23.74 10.11
C ARG A 477 27.21 -23.87 10.52
N SER A 478 28.13 -23.95 9.58
CA SER A 478 29.59 -24.03 9.88
C SER A 478 30.20 -22.68 10.21
N LEU A 479 29.52 -21.57 9.84
CA LEU A 479 30.01 -20.23 10.11
C LEU A 479 29.88 -19.89 11.60
N VAL A 480 30.82 -19.10 12.09
CA VAL A 480 30.74 -18.47 13.41
C VAL A 480 30.37 -16.99 13.17
N PRO A 481 29.19 -16.55 13.57
CA PRO A 481 28.83 -15.14 13.38
C PRO A 481 29.67 -14.22 14.26
N ASP A 482 30.11 -13.09 13.71
CA ASP A 482 30.76 -12.03 14.49
C ASP A 482 29.76 -11.29 15.38
N VAL A 483 28.52 -11.18 14.91
CA VAL A 483 27.43 -10.50 15.60
C VAL A 483 26.15 -11.34 15.55
N VAL A 484 25.48 -11.52 16.69
CA VAL A 484 24.18 -12.19 16.77
C VAL A 484 23.13 -11.22 17.31
N ILE A 485 22.03 -11.02 16.57
CA ILE A 485 20.94 -10.10 16.91
C ILE A 485 19.63 -10.87 16.96
N PRO A 486 19.29 -11.48 18.11
CA PRO A 486 18.04 -12.21 18.24
C PRO A 486 16.86 -11.27 18.37
N ARG A 487 15.88 -11.38 17.46
CA ARG A 487 14.62 -10.66 17.52
C ARG A 487 13.61 -11.49 18.33
N ARG A 488 13.38 -11.08 19.57
CA ARG A 488 12.61 -11.88 20.55
C ARG A 488 11.15 -12.06 20.17
N ARG A 489 10.56 -11.12 19.42
CA ARG A 489 9.16 -11.20 18.98
C ARG A 489 8.96 -12.10 17.76
N TRP A 490 10.04 -12.51 17.06
CA TRP A 490 9.95 -13.42 15.93
C TRP A 490 10.26 -14.87 16.36
N PRO A 491 9.32 -15.82 16.20
CA PRO A 491 9.50 -17.16 16.72
C PRO A 491 10.46 -18.03 15.91
N ARG A 492 10.58 -17.80 14.60
CA ARG A 492 11.40 -18.60 13.70
C ARG A 492 12.89 -18.31 13.90
N GLY A 493 13.74 -19.26 13.66
CA GLY A 493 15.21 -19.13 13.72
C GLY A 493 15.80 -18.96 15.13
N ARG A 494 15.01 -19.03 16.20
CA ARG A 494 15.52 -18.88 17.58
C ARG A 494 16.42 -20.02 18.03
N SER A 495 16.12 -21.25 17.61
CA SER A 495 16.91 -22.44 17.89
C SER A 495 18.29 -22.33 17.25
N GLU A 496 18.32 -21.87 16.03
CA GLU A 496 19.53 -21.67 15.24
C GLU A 496 20.43 -20.60 15.87
N LEU A 497 19.85 -19.44 16.25
CA LEU A 497 20.61 -18.39 16.94
C LEU A 497 21.17 -18.86 18.28
N ARG A 498 20.42 -19.63 19.08
CA ARG A 498 20.93 -20.22 20.31
C ARG A 498 22.07 -21.21 20.06
N ALA A 499 21.97 -21.97 18.95
CA ALA A 499 23.04 -22.90 18.59
C ALA A 499 24.33 -22.15 18.19
N PHE A 500 24.23 -20.99 17.56
CA PHE A 500 25.40 -20.14 17.30
C PHE A 500 26.02 -19.62 18.62
N LEU A 501 25.18 -19.02 19.48
CA LEU A 501 25.63 -18.51 20.79
C LEU A 501 26.27 -19.57 21.69
N ALA A 502 25.91 -20.85 21.51
CA ALA A 502 26.50 -21.97 22.28
C ALA A 502 27.87 -22.47 21.75
N ARG A 503 28.33 -22.01 20.58
CA ARG A 503 29.54 -22.49 19.92
C ARG A 503 30.79 -21.68 20.20
N ALA A 504 30.61 -20.42 20.59
CA ALA A 504 31.69 -19.50 20.85
C ALA A 504 31.34 -18.60 22.03
N ASN A 505 32.33 -17.88 22.55
CA ASN A 505 32.09 -16.90 23.59
C ASN A 505 31.57 -15.59 22.97
N TYR A 506 30.49 -15.06 23.53
CA TYR A 506 29.89 -13.80 23.12
C TYR A 506 29.68 -12.92 24.35
N SER A 507 30.08 -11.67 24.24
CA SER A 507 29.64 -10.63 25.14
C SER A 507 28.28 -10.06 24.71
N SER A 508 27.40 -9.74 25.65
CA SER A 508 26.09 -9.20 25.34
C SER A 508 25.98 -7.72 25.71
N GLU A 509 25.34 -6.95 24.85
CA GLU A 509 25.04 -5.54 25.04
C GLU A 509 23.55 -5.29 24.82
N GLN A 510 22.90 -4.55 25.73
CA GLN A 510 21.52 -4.10 25.57
C GLN A 510 21.49 -2.69 25.01
N LEU A 511 20.84 -2.52 23.86
CA LEU A 511 20.66 -1.20 23.26
C LEU A 511 19.48 -0.46 23.91
N PRO A 512 19.55 0.89 24.01
CA PRO A 512 18.52 1.72 24.63
C PRO A 512 17.28 1.86 23.75
N VAL A 513 16.78 0.75 23.22
CA VAL A 513 15.65 0.67 22.30
C VAL A 513 14.84 -0.60 22.56
N ARG A 514 13.52 -0.52 22.44
CA ARG A 514 12.64 -1.71 22.53
C ARG A 514 12.81 -2.59 21.31
N ASP A 515 12.85 -3.89 21.50
CA ASP A 515 12.77 -4.84 20.39
C ASP A 515 11.33 -4.88 19.81
N LEU A 516 11.01 -3.89 18.99
CA LEU A 516 9.76 -3.84 18.27
C LEU A 516 9.76 -4.84 17.12
N HIS A 517 8.60 -5.45 16.86
CA HIS A 517 8.45 -6.44 15.79
C HIS A 517 8.76 -5.85 14.40
N PHE A 518 8.35 -4.61 14.17
CA PHE A 518 8.67 -3.86 12.95
C PHE A 518 9.39 -2.57 13.30
N ASN A 519 10.30 -2.18 12.43
CA ASN A 519 11.07 -0.95 12.64
C ASN A 519 10.23 0.31 12.44
N GLN A 520 9.17 0.24 11.65
CA GLN A 520 8.46 1.43 11.15
C GLN A 520 6.98 1.41 11.45
N MET A 521 6.42 0.25 11.71
CA MET A 521 5.00 0.09 11.57
C MET A 521 4.36 -0.59 12.73
N PRO A 522 3.18 -0.09 13.06
CA PRO A 522 2.22 -0.93 13.70
C PRO A 522 2.10 -2.21 12.89
N ALA A 523 2.26 -3.34 13.54
CA ALA A 523 2.16 -4.65 12.91
C ALA A 523 0.76 -4.80 12.34
N LEU A 524 0.63 -4.68 11.03
CA LEU A 524 -0.58 -4.97 10.29
C LEU A 524 -0.75 -6.49 10.21
N THR A 525 -0.86 -7.14 11.35
CA THR A 525 -1.03 -8.57 11.44
C THR A 525 -2.51 -8.93 11.52
N ARG A 526 -2.83 -10.14 11.09
CA ARG A 526 -4.14 -10.77 11.28
C ARG A 526 -4.56 -10.89 12.75
N SER A 527 -3.70 -10.54 13.70
CA SER A 527 -4.01 -10.73 15.11
C SER A 527 -5.11 -9.77 15.54
N PRO A 528 -6.31 -10.27 15.87
CA PRO A 528 -7.36 -9.45 16.47
C PRO A 528 -6.96 -8.92 17.85
N SER A 529 -5.84 -9.39 18.39
CA SER A 529 -5.28 -8.97 19.68
C SER A 529 -4.33 -7.78 19.59
N ILE A 530 -4.11 -7.20 18.39
CA ILE A 530 -3.42 -5.92 18.23
C ILE A 530 -4.47 -4.84 17.95
N PRO A 531 -5.14 -4.31 18.96
CA PRO A 531 -6.21 -3.32 18.78
C PRO A 531 -5.69 -1.96 18.30
N ASP A 532 -4.38 -1.71 18.39
CA ASP A 532 -3.74 -0.42 18.21
C ASP A 532 -2.76 -0.41 17.04
N VAL A 533 -3.18 -0.95 15.90
CA VAL A 533 -2.37 -1.06 14.67
C VAL A 533 -1.74 0.26 14.23
N HIS A 534 -2.32 1.40 14.62
CA HIS A 534 -1.82 2.73 14.29
C HIS A 534 -1.50 3.57 15.52
N ARG A 535 -1.29 2.94 16.66
CA ARG A 535 -0.84 3.64 17.85
C ARG A 535 0.64 3.95 17.73
N PHE A 536 1.00 5.21 17.94
CA PHE A 536 2.39 5.60 18.07
C PHE A 536 3.02 4.90 19.28
N GLU A 537 3.98 4.01 19.03
CA GLU A 537 4.82 3.41 20.06
C GLU A 537 6.19 4.06 20.00
N THR A 538 6.61 4.68 21.11
CA THR A 538 7.99 5.15 21.23
C THR A 538 8.91 3.94 21.26
N ALA A 539 10.03 4.01 20.53
CA ALA A 539 11.07 2.98 20.58
C ALA A 539 11.89 3.01 21.88
N LEU A 540 11.66 3.99 22.76
CA LEU A 540 12.36 4.10 24.05
C LEU A 540 12.01 2.91 24.95
N PRO A 541 12.98 2.35 25.69
CA PRO A 541 12.76 1.26 26.63
C PRO A 541 11.71 1.63 27.67
N THR A 542 10.90 0.66 28.03
CA THR A 542 10.00 0.74 29.18
C THR A 542 10.22 -0.51 30.01
N ASP A 543 9.95 -0.46 31.32
CA ASP A 543 10.12 -1.59 32.25
C ASP A 543 9.37 -2.88 31.84
N ARG A 544 8.44 -2.78 30.90
CA ARG A 544 7.59 -3.88 30.43
C ARG A 544 7.99 -4.49 29.09
N ALA A 545 8.91 -3.92 28.35
CA ALA A 545 9.32 -4.43 27.04
C ALA A 545 10.82 -4.69 26.99
N PRO A 546 11.25 -5.87 26.49
CA PRO A 546 12.66 -6.18 26.40
C PRO A 546 13.38 -5.17 25.49
N ALA A 547 14.57 -4.76 25.90
CA ALA A 547 15.49 -4.04 25.05
C ALA A 547 15.98 -4.95 23.91
N LEU A 548 16.42 -4.32 22.81
CA LEU A 548 17.14 -5.05 21.77
C LEU A 548 18.51 -5.43 22.32
N GLU A 549 18.91 -6.67 22.10
CA GLU A 549 20.17 -7.24 22.57
C GLU A 549 21.05 -7.60 21.37
N ILE A 550 22.33 -7.21 21.43
CA ILE A 550 23.35 -7.57 20.47
C ILE A 550 24.40 -8.41 21.19
N PHE A 551 24.84 -9.48 20.56
CA PHE A 551 25.91 -10.34 21.03
C PHE A 551 27.11 -10.18 20.09
N TRP A 552 28.28 -9.89 20.66
CA TRP A 552 29.55 -9.71 19.97
C TRP A 552 30.44 -10.91 20.21
N LEU A 553 31.04 -11.46 19.16
CA LEU A 553 32.02 -12.52 19.26
C LEU A 553 33.25 -12.00 20.02
N GLU A 554 33.63 -12.70 21.09
CA GLU A 554 34.84 -12.38 21.82
C GLU A 554 36.07 -12.90 21.07
N PRO A 555 37.21 -12.13 21.04
CA PRO A 555 38.44 -12.62 20.48
C PRO A 555 38.84 -13.96 21.16
N ALA A 556 39.34 -14.92 20.39
CA ALA A 556 39.89 -16.15 20.96
C ALA A 556 41.04 -15.78 21.89
N SER A 557 40.89 -16.08 23.21
CA SER A 557 41.89 -15.85 24.24
C SER A 557 43.13 -16.75 24.05
#